data_88a4b3ed028ab23fe2e59cdc952947ca
#
_entry.id   88a4b3ed028ab23fe2e59cdc952947ca
#
_cell.length_a   1.000
_cell.length_b   1.000
_cell.length_c   1.000
_cell.angle_alpha   90.00
_cell.angle_beta   90.00
_cell.angle_gamma   90.00
#
_symmetry.space_group_name_H-M   'P 1'
#
loop_
_entity.id
_entity.type
_entity.pdbx_description
1 polymer ?
#
loop_
_entity_poly.entity_id
_entity_poly.type
_entity_poly.pdbx_seq_one_letter_code
_entity_poly.pdbx_strand_id
1 'polypeptide(L)'
;MAQENTIVSGVAGRYAAALFELAQEANAIDSVGGELDRFDAAISQNPDMERFVRSPVFSAEDQERAMGPILANLQISGLSANFLKLVAAKRRLFAVHDMVRAYRTLADKQKGVVRAQVTVAEQPSEKVLGDIKQALKDVAGEKVEVDVKVDPAIIGGIVVKLGSKMVDASLRTKLNGIRTAMKEVG
;
A
#
# COMPACT_ATOMS: atom_id res chain seq x y z
N MET A 1 -7.61 -7.85 -13.39
CA MET A 1 -8.87 -7.95 -12.63
C MET A 1 -8.80 -8.91 -11.42
N ALA A 2 -7.94 -9.93 -11.39
CA ALA A 2 -7.98 -10.91 -10.29
C ALA A 2 -7.26 -10.46 -8.98
N GLN A 3 -6.24 -9.64 -9.02
CA GLN A 3 -5.46 -9.29 -7.81
C GLN A 3 -6.03 -8.13 -7.00
N GLU A 4 -6.69 -7.15 -7.62
CA GLU A 4 -7.37 -6.06 -6.88
C GLU A 4 -8.61 -6.54 -6.14
N ASN A 5 -9.39 -7.46 -6.74
CA ASN A 5 -10.50 -8.11 -6.05
C ASN A 5 -10.03 -8.98 -4.87
N THR A 6 -8.81 -9.49 -4.88
CA THR A 6 -8.30 -10.36 -3.80
C THR A 6 -7.93 -9.55 -2.55
N ILE A 7 -7.44 -8.32 -2.68
CA ILE A 7 -7.10 -7.44 -1.54
C ILE A 7 -8.37 -7.01 -0.79
N VAL A 8 -9.45 -6.74 -1.52
CA VAL A 8 -10.74 -6.31 -0.92
C VAL A 8 -11.63 -7.50 -0.52
N SER A 9 -11.39 -8.71 -1.04
CA SER A 9 -12.25 -9.89 -0.80
C SER A 9 -11.93 -10.68 0.47
N GLY A 10 -10.76 -10.49 1.07
CA GLY A 10 -10.32 -11.19 2.28
C GLY A 10 -10.86 -10.57 3.57
N VAL A 11 -10.39 -11.10 4.71
CA VAL A 11 -10.69 -10.54 6.04
C VAL A 11 -10.27 -9.07 6.10
N ALA A 12 -9.10 -8.73 5.60
CA ALA A 12 -8.58 -7.37 5.56
C ALA A 12 -9.50 -6.43 4.79
N GLY A 13 -10.00 -6.84 3.63
CA GLY A 13 -10.91 -6.04 2.83
C GLY A 13 -12.25 -5.76 3.52
N ARG A 14 -12.81 -6.73 4.24
CA ARG A 14 -14.06 -6.53 5.00
C ARG A 14 -13.89 -5.51 6.12
N TYR A 15 -12.78 -5.57 6.85
CA TYR A 15 -12.46 -4.60 7.90
C TYR A 15 -12.22 -3.20 7.33
N ALA A 16 -11.49 -3.12 6.22
CA ALA A 16 -11.23 -1.86 5.54
C ALA A 16 -12.52 -1.23 4.98
N ALA A 17 -13.41 -2.03 4.39
CA ALA A 17 -14.69 -1.55 3.88
C ALA A 17 -15.58 -0.98 5.01
N ALA A 18 -15.71 -1.71 6.13
CA ALA A 18 -16.50 -1.25 7.27
C ALA A 18 -15.93 0.06 7.86
N LEU A 19 -14.60 0.16 8.00
CA LEU A 19 -13.96 1.40 8.47
C LEU A 19 -14.18 2.55 7.47
N PHE A 20 -14.11 2.26 6.18
CA PHE A 20 -14.30 3.23 5.12
C PHE A 20 -15.73 3.79 5.11
N GLU A 21 -16.75 2.95 5.27
CA GLU A 21 -18.15 3.37 5.39
C GLU A 21 -18.35 4.30 6.60
N LEU A 22 -17.82 3.93 7.77
CA LEU A 22 -17.88 4.78 8.97
C LEU A 22 -17.12 6.11 8.79
N ALA A 23 -15.96 6.08 8.14
CA ALA A 23 -15.18 7.27 7.85
C ALA A 23 -15.89 8.19 6.83
N GLN A 24 -16.62 7.61 5.89
CA GLN A 24 -17.43 8.34 4.92
C GLN A 24 -18.62 9.03 5.58
N GLU A 25 -19.35 8.34 6.46
CA GLU A 25 -20.45 8.93 7.24
C GLU A 25 -19.98 10.09 8.13
N ALA A 26 -18.79 9.94 8.72
CA ALA A 26 -18.17 10.98 9.56
C ALA A 26 -17.46 12.09 8.76
N ASN A 27 -17.43 12.04 7.43
CA ASN A 27 -16.62 12.91 6.55
C ASN A 27 -15.14 12.99 6.95
N ALA A 28 -14.58 11.87 7.42
CA ALA A 28 -13.26 11.78 8.02
C ALA A 28 -12.30 10.85 7.24
N ILE A 29 -12.57 10.59 5.95
CA ILE A 29 -11.81 9.63 5.13
C ILE A 29 -10.31 9.97 5.12
N ASP A 30 -9.96 11.24 4.94
CA ASP A 30 -8.58 11.67 4.84
C ASP A 30 -7.85 11.65 6.19
N SER A 31 -8.53 12.05 7.26
CA SER A 31 -7.95 12.01 8.60
C SER A 31 -7.70 10.57 9.06
N VAL A 32 -8.68 9.68 8.86
CA VAL A 32 -8.54 8.24 9.15
C VAL A 32 -7.42 7.63 8.30
N GLY A 33 -7.36 7.97 7.00
CA GLY A 33 -6.27 7.53 6.13
C GLY A 33 -4.90 7.93 6.65
N GLY A 34 -4.70 9.21 7.00
CA GLY A 34 -3.45 9.72 7.55
C GLY A 34 -3.06 9.10 8.90
N GLU A 35 -4.04 8.79 9.75
CA GLU A 35 -3.81 8.10 11.02
C GLU A 35 -3.38 6.64 10.81
N LEU A 36 -4.03 5.92 9.89
CA LEU A 36 -3.63 4.57 9.51
C LEU A 36 -2.24 4.54 8.88
N ASP A 37 -1.90 5.53 8.07
CA ASP A 37 -0.58 5.67 7.45
C ASP A 37 0.52 5.88 8.50
N ARG A 38 0.26 6.70 9.53
CA ARG A 38 1.19 6.85 10.65
C ARG A 38 1.42 5.55 11.40
N PHE A 39 0.36 4.77 11.63
CA PHE A 39 0.46 3.46 12.28
C PHE A 39 1.26 2.47 11.43
N ASP A 40 0.99 2.40 10.14
CA ASP A 40 1.68 1.54 9.17
C ASP A 40 3.17 1.88 9.06
N ALA A 41 3.50 3.18 9.03
CA ALA A 41 4.86 3.68 9.03
C ALA A 41 5.59 3.32 10.35
N ALA A 42 4.94 3.47 11.50
CA ALA A 42 5.51 3.11 12.79
C ALA A 42 5.87 1.62 12.88
N ILE A 43 5.01 0.73 12.33
CA ILE A 43 5.33 -0.70 12.25
C ILE A 43 6.54 -0.93 11.35
N SER A 44 6.58 -0.30 10.18
CA SER A 44 7.64 -0.52 9.19
C SER A 44 9.00 0.04 9.63
N GLN A 45 9.01 1.08 10.46
CA GLN A 45 10.24 1.74 10.95
C GLN A 45 10.77 1.14 12.25
N ASN A 46 9.95 0.37 12.99
CA ASN A 46 10.31 -0.18 14.28
C ASN A 46 10.21 -1.71 14.28
N PRO A 47 11.35 -2.43 14.33
CA PRO A 47 11.36 -3.90 14.34
C PRO A 47 10.60 -4.53 15.52
N ASP A 48 10.56 -3.86 16.68
CA ASP A 48 9.85 -4.36 17.85
C ASP A 48 8.33 -4.23 17.66
N MET A 49 7.87 -3.15 17.02
CA MET A 49 6.48 -2.99 16.61
C MET A 49 6.08 -4.05 15.57
N GLU A 50 6.93 -4.32 14.59
CA GLU A 50 6.66 -5.36 13.60
C GLU A 50 6.56 -6.74 14.27
N ARG A 51 7.47 -7.04 15.20
CA ARG A 51 7.46 -8.26 16.00
C ARG A 51 6.19 -8.35 16.85
N PHE A 52 5.78 -7.27 17.51
CA PHE A 52 4.57 -7.21 18.32
C PHE A 52 3.31 -7.51 17.49
N VAL A 53 3.19 -6.88 16.32
CA VAL A 53 2.03 -7.04 15.43
C VAL A 53 1.94 -8.45 14.85
N ARG A 54 3.07 -9.08 14.52
CA ARG A 54 3.12 -10.41 13.86
C ARG A 54 3.18 -11.58 14.83
N SER A 55 3.58 -11.36 16.07
CA SER A 55 3.82 -12.45 17.03
C SER A 55 2.51 -13.05 17.52
N PRO A 56 2.33 -14.37 17.43
CA PRO A 56 1.18 -15.08 18.00
C PRO A 56 1.30 -15.28 19.51
N VAL A 57 2.47 -14.96 20.12
CA VAL A 57 2.76 -15.19 21.54
C VAL A 57 1.93 -14.28 22.45
N PHE A 58 1.66 -13.06 22.03
CA PHE A 58 0.89 -12.10 22.82
C PHE A 58 -0.59 -12.49 22.85
N SER A 59 -1.19 -12.46 24.04
CA SER A 59 -2.63 -12.63 24.20
C SER A 59 -3.41 -11.45 23.60
N ALA A 60 -4.72 -11.62 23.38
CA ALA A 60 -5.56 -10.51 22.94
C ALA A 60 -5.57 -9.36 23.96
N GLU A 61 -5.59 -9.71 25.25
CA GLU A 61 -5.59 -8.74 26.35
C GLU A 61 -4.29 -7.94 26.40
N ASP A 62 -3.13 -8.59 26.18
CA ASP A 62 -1.83 -7.92 26.15
C ASP A 62 -1.74 -6.99 24.93
N GLN A 63 -2.21 -7.44 23.78
CA GLN A 63 -2.28 -6.61 22.57
C GLN A 63 -3.19 -5.39 22.77
N GLU A 64 -4.37 -5.58 23.33
CA GLU A 64 -5.31 -4.48 23.61
C GLU A 64 -4.73 -3.48 24.62
N ARG A 65 -4.10 -3.97 25.69
CA ARG A 65 -3.46 -3.13 26.70
C ARG A 65 -2.32 -2.30 26.12
N ALA A 66 -1.47 -2.91 25.27
CA ALA A 66 -0.36 -2.24 24.64
C ALA A 66 -0.80 -1.19 23.60
N MET A 67 -1.95 -1.41 22.93
CA MET A 67 -2.45 -0.48 21.92
C MET A 67 -2.77 0.90 22.50
N GLY A 68 -3.23 1.01 23.73
CA GLY A 68 -3.56 2.29 24.36
C GLY A 68 -2.38 3.30 24.31
N PRO A 69 -1.25 2.99 24.96
CA PRO A 69 -0.05 3.85 24.92
C PRO A 69 0.51 4.07 23.51
N ILE A 70 0.50 3.05 22.66
CA ILE A 70 1.00 3.15 21.27
C ILE A 70 0.19 4.18 20.48
N LEU A 71 -1.15 4.08 20.54
CA LEU A 71 -2.04 5.00 19.82
C LEU A 71 -1.92 6.43 20.34
N ALA A 72 -1.78 6.61 21.66
CA ALA A 72 -1.56 7.92 22.26
C ALA A 72 -0.25 8.55 21.78
N ASN A 73 0.84 7.79 21.73
CA ASN A 73 2.14 8.26 21.26
C ASN A 73 2.12 8.64 19.77
N LEU A 74 1.36 7.91 18.95
CA LEU A 74 1.18 8.19 17.52
C LEU A 74 0.11 9.25 17.23
N GLN A 75 -0.52 9.80 18.26
CA GLN A 75 -1.62 10.77 18.13
C GLN A 75 -2.76 10.25 17.24
N ILE A 76 -3.12 8.99 17.44
CA ILE A 76 -4.22 8.32 16.74
C ILE A 76 -5.42 8.26 17.69
N SER A 77 -6.56 8.79 17.25
CA SER A 77 -7.77 8.93 18.07
C SER A 77 -9.05 8.57 17.31
N GLY A 78 -10.20 8.68 17.96
CA GLY A 78 -11.49 8.50 17.32
C GLY A 78 -11.70 7.15 16.63
N LEU A 79 -12.16 7.17 15.40
CA LEU A 79 -12.50 5.98 14.61
C LEU A 79 -11.30 5.06 14.38
N SER A 80 -10.14 5.61 14.04
CA SER A 80 -8.92 4.86 13.79
C SER A 80 -8.45 4.14 15.06
N ALA A 81 -8.49 4.81 16.21
CA ALA A 81 -8.10 4.19 17.48
C ALA A 81 -9.04 3.05 17.86
N ASN A 82 -10.35 3.24 17.73
CA ASN A 82 -11.35 2.21 18.00
C ASN A 82 -11.20 1.02 17.07
N PHE A 83 -10.96 1.27 15.79
CA PHE A 83 -10.70 0.24 14.79
C PHE A 83 -9.46 -0.59 15.15
N LEU A 84 -8.33 0.05 15.44
CA LEU A 84 -7.08 -0.64 15.77
C LEU A 84 -7.20 -1.45 17.07
N LYS A 85 -7.90 -0.94 18.09
CA LYS A 85 -8.23 -1.69 19.32
C LYS A 85 -9.11 -2.91 19.01
N LEU A 86 -10.12 -2.75 18.17
CA LEU A 86 -10.98 -3.87 17.75
C LEU A 86 -10.16 -4.95 17.01
N VAL A 87 -9.26 -4.55 16.12
CA VAL A 87 -8.39 -5.48 15.39
C VAL A 87 -7.47 -6.23 16.36
N ALA A 88 -6.93 -5.55 17.39
CA ALA A 88 -6.15 -6.16 18.46
C ALA A 88 -6.97 -7.17 19.28
N ALA A 89 -8.14 -6.78 19.78
CA ALA A 89 -9.06 -7.64 20.53
C ALA A 89 -9.47 -8.91 19.76
N LYS A 90 -9.56 -8.81 18.43
CA LYS A 90 -9.85 -9.95 17.54
C LYS A 90 -8.60 -10.75 17.12
N ARG A 91 -7.41 -10.42 17.65
CA ARG A 91 -6.13 -11.05 17.30
C ARG A 91 -5.82 -11.02 15.81
N ARG A 92 -6.11 -9.89 15.17
CA ARG A 92 -5.93 -9.70 13.72
C ARG A 92 -4.94 -8.61 13.36
N LEU A 93 -4.11 -8.18 14.31
CA LEU A 93 -3.07 -7.17 14.07
C LEU A 93 -2.10 -7.56 12.94
N PHE A 94 -1.82 -8.85 12.76
CA PHE A 94 -0.96 -9.34 11.68
C PHE A 94 -1.43 -8.95 10.28
N ALA A 95 -2.74 -8.70 10.11
CA ALA A 95 -3.34 -8.32 8.84
C ALA A 95 -3.50 -6.80 8.68
N VAL A 96 -2.99 -6.00 9.63
CA VAL A 96 -3.21 -4.54 9.62
C VAL A 96 -2.61 -3.85 8.40
N HIS A 97 -1.43 -4.28 7.92
CA HIS A 97 -0.84 -3.76 6.68
C HIS A 97 -1.77 -3.93 5.47
N ASP A 98 -2.39 -5.09 5.36
CA ASP A 98 -3.33 -5.37 4.27
C ASP A 98 -4.64 -4.59 4.45
N MET A 99 -5.10 -4.37 5.70
CA MET A 99 -6.26 -3.52 5.99
C MET A 99 -6.01 -2.07 5.60
N VAL A 100 -4.84 -1.52 5.93
CA VAL A 100 -4.45 -0.15 5.56
C VAL A 100 -4.37 -0.02 4.04
N ARG A 101 -3.75 -0.99 3.36
CA ARG A 101 -3.67 -1.00 1.90
C ARG A 101 -5.05 -1.06 1.24
N ALA A 102 -5.96 -1.90 1.76
CA ALA A 102 -7.33 -2.00 1.26
C ALA A 102 -8.10 -0.69 1.50
N TYR A 103 -7.93 -0.05 2.65
CA TYR A 103 -8.55 1.25 2.94
C TYR A 103 -8.08 2.33 1.98
N ARG A 104 -6.76 2.44 1.73
CA ARG A 104 -6.20 3.37 0.74
C ARG A 104 -6.80 3.14 -0.65
N THR A 105 -6.94 1.88 -1.07
CA THR A 105 -7.54 1.55 -2.36
C THR A 105 -8.99 2.03 -2.48
N LEU A 106 -9.77 1.90 -1.41
CA LEU A 106 -11.16 2.38 -1.37
C LEU A 106 -11.22 3.92 -1.39
N ALA A 107 -10.36 4.59 -0.61
CA ALA A 107 -10.27 6.05 -0.57
C ALA A 107 -9.86 6.63 -1.93
N ASP A 108 -8.86 6.04 -2.58
CA ASP A 108 -8.40 6.44 -3.92
C ASP A 108 -9.51 6.27 -4.96
N LYS A 109 -10.22 5.14 -4.91
CA LYS A 109 -11.35 4.87 -5.82
C LYS A 109 -12.47 5.90 -5.67
N GLN A 110 -12.78 6.30 -4.45
CA GLN A 110 -13.79 7.33 -4.21
C GLN A 110 -13.35 8.70 -4.73
N LYS A 111 -12.07 9.05 -4.56
CA LYS A 111 -11.49 10.30 -5.07
C LYS A 111 -11.28 10.31 -6.58
N GLY A 112 -11.46 9.17 -7.24
CA GLY A 112 -11.11 9.00 -8.66
C GLY A 112 -9.62 9.09 -8.92
N VAL A 113 -8.77 8.85 -7.89
CA VAL A 113 -7.32 8.86 -8.01
C VAL A 113 -6.84 7.48 -8.47
N VAL A 114 -6.05 7.46 -9.51
CA VAL A 114 -5.40 6.24 -10.00
C VAL A 114 -3.95 6.23 -9.51
N ARG A 115 -3.59 5.25 -8.67
CA ARG A 115 -2.19 5.07 -8.25
C ARG A 115 -1.41 4.31 -9.29
N ALA A 116 -0.31 4.93 -9.74
CA ALA A 116 0.68 4.31 -10.60
C ALA A 116 1.92 3.97 -9.78
N GLN A 117 2.22 2.69 -9.63
CA GLN A 117 3.50 2.27 -9.06
C GLN A 117 4.55 2.21 -10.17
N VAL A 118 5.59 3.00 -10.01
CA VAL A 118 6.69 3.13 -10.98
C VAL A 118 7.95 2.56 -10.35
N THR A 119 8.48 1.46 -10.90
CA THR A 119 9.75 0.89 -10.45
C THR A 119 10.85 1.34 -11.41
N VAL A 120 11.93 1.88 -10.84
CA VAL A 120 13.11 2.40 -11.55
C VAL A 120 14.38 1.78 -10.96
N ALA A 121 15.47 1.70 -11.73
CA ALA A 121 16.72 1.13 -11.23
C ALA A 121 17.44 2.04 -10.23
N GLU A 122 17.34 3.35 -10.44
CA GLU A 122 17.98 4.38 -9.63
C GLU A 122 16.98 5.49 -9.31
N GLN A 123 17.29 6.31 -8.31
CA GLN A 123 16.40 7.41 -7.93
C GLN A 123 16.29 8.43 -9.07
N PRO A 124 15.10 8.66 -9.64
CA PRO A 124 14.93 9.53 -10.78
C PRO A 124 15.08 10.98 -10.36
N SER A 125 15.59 11.82 -11.27
CA SER A 125 15.60 13.28 -11.07
C SER A 125 14.18 13.85 -11.05
N GLU A 126 13.99 15.04 -10.46
CA GLU A 126 12.68 15.72 -10.42
C GLU A 126 12.08 15.94 -11.81
N LYS A 127 12.94 16.20 -12.80
CA LYS A 127 12.53 16.36 -14.20
C LYS A 127 11.93 15.07 -14.75
N VAL A 128 12.63 13.95 -14.57
CA VAL A 128 12.16 12.61 -15.02
C VAL A 128 10.86 12.21 -14.30
N LEU A 129 10.75 12.53 -13.00
CA LEU A 129 9.50 12.33 -12.26
C LEU A 129 8.35 13.16 -12.85
N GLY A 130 8.63 14.40 -13.24
CA GLY A 130 7.66 15.27 -13.91
C GLY A 130 7.17 14.69 -15.23
N ASP A 131 8.10 14.24 -16.07
CA ASP A 131 7.80 13.63 -17.38
C ASP A 131 6.98 12.34 -17.23
N ILE A 132 7.34 11.49 -16.25
CA ILE A 132 6.58 10.26 -15.92
C ILE A 132 5.15 10.61 -15.46
N LYS A 133 5.01 11.58 -14.55
CA LYS A 133 3.69 12.03 -14.08
C LYS A 133 2.83 12.56 -15.22
N GLN A 134 3.42 13.33 -16.13
CA GLN A 134 2.69 13.89 -17.27
C GLN A 134 2.24 12.77 -18.24
N ALA A 135 3.14 11.87 -18.62
CA ALA A 135 2.80 10.74 -19.49
C ALA A 135 1.72 9.83 -18.87
N LEU A 136 1.75 9.62 -17.56
CA LEU A 136 0.72 8.84 -16.88
C LEU A 136 -0.63 9.54 -16.80
N LYS A 137 -0.65 10.87 -16.65
CA LYS A 137 -1.87 11.68 -16.71
C LYS A 137 -2.55 11.58 -18.08
N ASP A 138 -1.76 11.61 -19.15
CA ASP A 138 -2.28 11.53 -20.54
C ASP A 138 -2.96 10.16 -20.81
N VAL A 139 -2.51 9.11 -20.11
CA VAL A 139 -3.04 7.74 -20.28
C VAL A 139 -4.18 7.41 -19.32
N ALA A 140 -4.12 7.89 -18.09
CA ALA A 140 -5.01 7.48 -17.00
C ALA A 140 -5.98 8.56 -16.52
N GLY A 141 -5.86 9.80 -17.01
CA GLY A 141 -6.68 10.95 -16.61
C GLY A 141 -6.02 11.86 -15.59
N GLU A 142 -6.73 12.93 -15.17
CA GLU A 142 -6.14 14.06 -14.44
C GLU A 142 -5.60 13.75 -13.03
N LYS A 143 -6.11 12.69 -12.38
CA LYS A 143 -5.77 12.37 -10.98
C LYS A 143 -4.91 11.12 -10.88
N VAL A 144 -3.61 11.24 -11.22
CA VAL A 144 -2.66 10.14 -11.05
C VAL A 144 -1.68 10.47 -9.92
N GLU A 145 -1.64 9.64 -8.91
CA GLU A 145 -0.56 9.61 -7.91
C GLU A 145 0.51 8.61 -8.32
N VAL A 146 1.77 9.05 -8.30
CA VAL A 146 2.91 8.22 -8.69
C VAL A 146 3.68 7.83 -7.45
N ASP A 147 3.72 6.53 -7.17
CA ASP A 147 4.54 5.92 -6.12
C ASP A 147 5.81 5.33 -6.76
N VAL A 148 6.97 5.87 -6.39
CA VAL A 148 8.25 5.49 -6.97
C VAL A 148 8.95 4.48 -6.08
N LYS A 149 9.24 3.30 -6.64
CA LYS A 149 10.05 2.26 -6.00
C LYS A 149 11.39 2.15 -6.72
N VAL A 150 12.49 2.20 -5.97
CA VAL A 150 13.83 1.95 -6.53
C VAL A 150 14.14 0.47 -6.39
N ASP A 151 14.44 -0.20 -7.50
CA ASP A 151 14.85 -1.60 -7.54
C ASP A 151 16.00 -1.77 -8.56
N PRO A 152 17.26 -1.82 -8.10
CA PRO A 152 18.40 -1.99 -8.98
C PRO A 152 18.40 -3.30 -9.79
N ALA A 153 17.60 -4.30 -9.38
CA ALA A 153 17.51 -5.58 -10.06
C ALA A 153 16.94 -5.50 -11.48
N ILE A 154 16.24 -4.41 -11.82
CA ILE A 154 15.74 -4.19 -13.19
C ILE A 154 16.84 -3.75 -14.16
N ILE A 155 18.05 -3.43 -13.64
CA ILE A 155 19.26 -2.99 -14.37
C ILE A 155 19.10 -1.58 -14.94
N GLY A 156 17.93 -1.24 -15.48
CA GLY A 156 17.58 0.05 -16.06
C GLY A 156 16.22 0.01 -16.75
N GLY A 157 15.77 1.16 -17.21
CA GLY A 157 14.43 1.33 -17.76
C GLY A 157 13.39 1.55 -16.67
N ILE A 158 12.14 1.23 -16.98
CA ILE A 158 10.99 1.52 -16.12
C ILE A 158 9.98 0.38 -16.14
N VAL A 159 9.42 0.05 -14.98
CA VAL A 159 8.25 -0.82 -14.87
C VAL A 159 7.12 0.01 -14.27
N VAL A 160 6.02 0.11 -14.98
CA VAL A 160 4.83 0.87 -14.54
C VAL A 160 3.68 -0.08 -14.29
N LYS A 161 3.11 -0.02 -13.09
CA LYS A 161 1.89 -0.73 -12.73
C LYS A 161 0.80 0.30 -12.47
N LEU A 162 -0.24 0.29 -13.30
CA LEU A 162 -1.39 1.18 -13.23
C LEU A 162 -2.65 0.34 -12.96
N GLY A 163 -3.07 0.24 -11.72
CA GLY A 163 -4.15 -0.67 -11.34
C GLY A 163 -3.82 -2.11 -11.75
N SER A 164 -4.65 -2.71 -12.59
CA SER A 164 -4.47 -4.08 -13.12
C SER A 164 -3.56 -4.17 -14.35
N LYS A 165 -3.18 -3.04 -14.95
CA LYS A 165 -2.28 -3.00 -16.12
C LYS A 165 -0.85 -2.85 -15.64
N MET A 166 0.06 -3.63 -16.26
CA MET A 166 1.50 -3.54 -16.01
C MET A 166 2.22 -3.42 -17.35
N VAL A 167 3.11 -2.45 -17.43
CA VAL A 167 3.99 -2.23 -18.58
C VAL A 167 5.42 -2.37 -18.07
N ASP A 168 6.13 -3.36 -18.56
CA ASP A 168 7.54 -3.62 -18.22
C ASP A 168 8.41 -3.25 -19.41
N ALA A 169 9.14 -2.16 -19.30
CA ALA A 169 10.14 -1.68 -20.25
C ALA A 169 11.57 -1.77 -19.66
N SER A 170 11.79 -2.69 -18.70
CA SER A 170 13.10 -2.90 -18.08
C SER A 170 14.11 -3.50 -19.03
N LEU A 171 15.38 -3.15 -18.85
CA LEU A 171 16.49 -3.75 -19.59
C LEU A 171 16.62 -5.25 -19.26
N ARG A 172 16.33 -5.65 -18.02
CA ARG A 172 16.30 -7.05 -17.62
C ARG A 172 15.34 -7.89 -18.47
N THR A 173 14.13 -7.43 -18.68
CA THR A 173 13.14 -8.13 -19.51
C THR A 173 13.57 -8.18 -20.97
N LYS A 174 14.13 -7.09 -21.52
CA LYS A 174 14.67 -7.06 -22.88
C LYS A 174 15.83 -8.04 -23.06
N LEU A 175 16.77 -8.08 -22.13
CA LEU A 175 17.91 -9.01 -22.17
C LEU A 175 17.46 -10.48 -22.06
N ASN A 176 16.49 -10.76 -21.19
CA ASN A 176 15.93 -12.10 -21.07
C ASN A 176 15.21 -12.53 -22.36
N GLY A 177 14.47 -11.63 -23.00
CA GLY A 177 13.85 -11.89 -24.30
C GLY A 177 14.87 -12.25 -25.40
N ILE A 178 15.95 -11.46 -25.49
CA ILE A 178 17.05 -11.74 -26.43
C ILE A 178 17.70 -13.11 -26.13
N ARG A 179 18.00 -13.40 -24.86
CA ARG A 179 18.55 -14.67 -24.42
C ARG A 179 17.67 -15.87 -24.80
N THR A 180 16.35 -15.73 -24.66
CA THR A 180 15.40 -16.78 -25.01
C THR A 180 15.34 -16.97 -26.51
N ALA A 181 15.26 -15.89 -27.29
CA ALA A 181 15.26 -15.95 -28.74
C ALA A 181 16.55 -16.60 -29.31
N MET A 182 17.70 -16.30 -28.69
CA MET A 182 18.97 -16.95 -29.08
C MET A 182 19.04 -18.46 -28.78
N LYS A 183 18.35 -18.90 -27.71
CA LYS A 183 18.28 -20.34 -27.37
C LYS A 183 17.33 -21.13 -28.26
N GLU A 184 16.34 -20.48 -28.84
CA GLU A 184 15.36 -21.12 -29.74
C GLU A 184 15.88 -21.26 -31.16
N VAL A 185 16.95 -20.54 -31.53
CA VAL A 185 17.58 -20.56 -32.88
C VAL A 185 18.83 -21.45 -32.95
N GLY A 186 19.32 -21.94 -31.81
CA GLY A 186 20.48 -22.88 -31.73
C GLY A 186 20.05 -24.27 -31.31
#